data_b7587f451e9ebfca4fda117b3123d5ed
#
_entry.id   b7587f451e9ebfca4fda117b3123d5ed
#
_cell.length_a   1.000
_cell.length_b   1.000
_cell.length_c   1.000
_cell.angle_alpha   90.00
_cell.angle_beta   90.00
_cell.angle_gamma   90.00
#
_symmetry.space_group_name_H-M   'P 1'
#
loop_
_entity.id
_entity.type
_entity.pdbx_description
1 polymer ?
#
loop_
_entity_poly.entity_id
_entity_poly.type
_entity_poly.pdbx_seq_one_letter_code
_entity_poly.pdbx_strand_id
1 'polypeptide(L)'
;MTRAELLETARAMPPFPAEAAREYRRERETLVADVNKRLLERPDAEQLVGPGNLAMMRDNHGNHARFVEPLLECYHPDVLVETVLWVFRAYRAHGFRLTYRPAQLNAWVEALQLRLSPESFAAIYPLYRWFIIH
;
A
#
# COMPACT_ATOMS: atom_id res chain seq x y z
N MET A 1 -10.67 6.64 15.18
CA MET A 1 -11.67 5.79 14.50
C MET A 1 -11.62 4.39 15.07
N THR A 2 -12.78 3.83 15.41
CA THR A 2 -12.85 2.46 15.94
C THR A 2 -12.70 1.42 14.85
N ARG A 3 -12.43 0.18 15.26
CA ARG A 3 -12.38 -0.95 14.34
C ARG A 3 -13.69 -1.12 13.57
N ALA A 4 -14.83 -0.97 14.27
CA ALA A 4 -16.15 -1.07 13.64
C ALA A 4 -16.38 0.00 12.59
N GLU A 5 -15.93 1.23 12.84
CA GLU A 5 -16.00 2.34 11.88
C GLU A 5 -15.11 2.09 10.67
N LEU A 6 -13.88 1.58 10.88
CA LEU A 6 -12.98 1.20 9.80
C LEU A 6 -13.60 0.12 8.92
N LEU A 7 -14.22 -0.89 9.55
CA LEU A 7 -14.84 -1.98 8.82
C LEU A 7 -16.01 -1.49 7.97
N GLU A 8 -16.80 -0.56 8.49
CA GLU A 8 -17.90 0.05 7.74
C GLU A 8 -17.39 0.77 6.49
N THR A 9 -16.34 1.57 6.62
CA THR A 9 -15.74 2.25 5.46
C THR A 9 -15.13 1.26 4.46
N ALA A 10 -14.52 0.17 4.95
CA ALA A 10 -13.96 -0.87 4.09
C ALA A 10 -15.05 -1.63 3.31
N ARG A 11 -16.20 -1.85 3.92
CA ARG A 11 -17.36 -2.49 3.25
C ARG A 11 -17.95 -1.63 2.15
N ALA A 12 -17.79 -0.32 2.24
CA ALA A 12 -18.29 0.62 1.23
C ALA A 12 -17.39 0.71 -0.01
N MET A 13 -16.28 -0.03 -0.04
CA MET A 13 -15.35 -0.02 -1.17
C MET A 13 -16.04 -0.51 -2.44
N PRO A 14 -15.89 0.21 -3.59
CA PRO A 14 -16.43 -0.28 -4.86
C PRO A 14 -15.75 -1.60 -5.28
N PRO A 15 -16.44 -2.47 -6.04
CA PRO A 15 -15.82 -3.70 -6.51
C PRO A 15 -14.67 -3.41 -7.48
N PHE A 16 -13.67 -4.30 -7.48
CA PHE A 16 -12.51 -4.17 -8.35
C PHE A 16 -12.73 -5.02 -9.62
N PRO A 17 -12.58 -4.40 -10.83
CA PRO A 17 -12.66 -5.17 -12.08
C PRO A 17 -11.54 -6.21 -12.17
N ALA A 18 -11.84 -7.36 -12.75
CA ALA A 18 -10.86 -8.43 -12.94
C ALA A 18 -9.65 -7.98 -13.74
N GLU A 19 -9.84 -7.11 -14.73
CA GLU A 19 -8.73 -6.57 -15.53
C GLU A 19 -7.77 -5.74 -14.71
N ALA A 20 -8.28 -4.93 -13.78
CA ALA A 20 -7.44 -4.14 -12.88
C ALA A 20 -6.57 -5.06 -12.00
N ALA A 21 -7.15 -6.13 -11.47
CA ALA A 21 -6.42 -7.12 -10.67
C ALA A 21 -5.33 -7.80 -11.50
N ARG A 22 -5.63 -8.19 -12.74
CA ARG A 22 -4.65 -8.82 -13.63
C ARG A 22 -3.51 -7.88 -13.97
N GLU A 23 -3.80 -6.62 -14.23
CA GLU A 23 -2.79 -5.63 -14.57
C GLU A 23 -1.86 -5.35 -13.40
N TYR A 24 -2.40 -5.22 -12.19
CA TYR A 24 -1.61 -5.07 -10.96
C TYR A 24 -0.68 -6.28 -10.77
N ARG A 25 -1.20 -7.47 -10.92
CA ARG A 25 -0.43 -8.71 -10.80
C ARG A 25 0.71 -8.77 -11.81
N ARG A 26 0.44 -8.41 -13.07
CA ARG A 26 1.44 -8.41 -14.14
C ARG A 26 2.55 -7.41 -13.86
N GLU A 27 2.21 -6.25 -13.33
CA GLU A 27 3.16 -5.15 -13.07
C GLU A 27 3.75 -5.16 -11.66
N ARG A 28 3.41 -6.14 -10.83
CA ARG A 28 3.77 -6.15 -9.41
C ARG A 28 5.25 -5.90 -9.14
N GLU A 29 6.13 -6.61 -9.82
CA GLU A 29 7.58 -6.47 -9.60
C GLU A 29 8.08 -5.09 -10.01
N THR A 30 7.59 -4.58 -11.13
CA THR A 30 7.93 -3.24 -11.60
C THR A 30 7.43 -2.17 -10.65
N LEU A 31 6.22 -2.34 -10.12
CA LEU A 31 5.66 -1.41 -9.13
C LEU A 31 6.50 -1.39 -7.85
N VAL A 32 6.87 -2.55 -7.32
CA VAL A 32 7.71 -2.62 -6.12
C VAL A 32 9.07 -1.95 -6.36
N ALA A 33 9.70 -2.22 -7.50
CA ALA A 33 10.97 -1.61 -7.85
C ALA A 33 10.87 -0.08 -7.95
N ASP A 34 9.79 0.43 -8.55
CA ASP A 34 9.54 1.86 -8.66
C ASP A 34 9.35 2.52 -7.29
N VAL A 35 8.55 1.91 -6.43
CA VAL A 35 8.34 2.42 -5.06
C VAL A 35 9.64 2.42 -4.27
N ASN A 36 10.43 1.35 -4.35
CA ASN A 36 11.75 1.29 -3.70
C ASN A 36 12.64 2.43 -4.17
N LYS A 37 12.71 2.67 -5.47
CA LYS A 37 13.52 3.72 -6.05
C LYS A 37 13.09 5.09 -5.55
N ARG A 38 11.79 5.38 -5.58
CA ARG A 38 11.23 6.67 -5.14
C ARG A 38 11.55 6.97 -3.68
N LEU A 39 11.44 5.96 -2.81
CA LEU A 39 11.73 6.15 -1.39
C LEU A 39 13.24 6.24 -1.12
N LEU A 40 14.05 5.42 -1.78
CA LEU A 40 15.50 5.43 -1.59
C LEU A 40 16.16 6.71 -2.11
N GLU A 41 15.57 7.38 -3.08
CA GLU A 41 16.05 8.67 -3.59
C GLU A 41 15.73 9.85 -2.67
N ARG A 42 14.88 9.66 -1.67
CA ARG A 42 14.58 10.72 -0.71
C ARG A 42 15.79 10.99 0.19
N PRO A 43 16.13 12.26 0.44
CA PRO A 43 17.23 12.60 1.38
C PRO A 43 16.97 12.11 2.80
N ASP A 44 15.68 11.95 3.19
CA ASP A 44 15.26 11.55 4.54
C ASP A 44 14.92 10.07 4.66
N ALA A 45 15.31 9.22 3.70
CA ALA A 45 14.91 7.82 3.67
C ALA A 45 15.24 7.07 4.98
N GLU A 46 16.47 7.18 5.48
CA GLU A 46 16.87 6.52 6.72
C GLU A 46 16.14 7.07 7.94
N GLN A 47 15.88 8.37 7.96
CA GLN A 47 15.14 8.98 9.06
C GLN A 47 13.70 8.48 9.15
N LEU A 48 13.09 8.18 8.01
CA LEU A 48 11.71 7.68 7.98
C LEU A 48 11.58 6.29 8.60
N VAL A 49 12.54 5.42 8.37
CA VAL A 49 12.46 4.01 8.79
C VAL A 49 13.37 3.65 9.96
N GLY A 50 14.28 4.55 10.31
CA GLY A 50 15.28 4.32 11.34
C GLY A 50 16.57 3.74 10.77
N PRO A 51 17.71 3.97 11.46
CA PRO A 51 19.01 3.50 10.99
C PRO A 51 19.04 1.97 10.81
N GLY A 52 19.57 1.50 9.69
CA GLY A 52 19.72 0.08 9.40
C GLY A 52 18.46 -0.61 8.90
N ASN A 53 17.36 0.10 8.70
CA ASN A 53 16.07 -0.48 8.33
C ASN A 53 15.71 -0.36 6.83
N LEU A 54 16.63 0.08 5.98
CA LEU A 54 16.33 0.23 4.55
C LEU A 54 15.98 -1.11 3.88
N ALA A 55 16.66 -2.19 4.24
CA ALA A 55 16.34 -3.52 3.71
C ALA A 55 14.94 -3.97 4.15
N MET A 56 14.58 -3.73 5.41
CA MET A 56 13.23 -4.03 5.91
C MET A 56 12.17 -3.21 5.19
N MET A 57 12.45 -1.95 4.87
CA MET A 57 11.55 -1.11 4.09
C MET A 57 11.27 -1.72 2.72
N ARG A 58 12.31 -2.19 2.03
CA ARG A 58 12.15 -2.85 0.72
C ARG A 58 11.30 -4.12 0.83
N ASP A 59 11.53 -4.92 1.87
CA ASP A 59 10.73 -6.13 2.13
C ASP A 59 9.26 -5.75 2.37
N ASN A 60 9.01 -4.67 3.08
CA ASN A 60 7.66 -4.17 3.33
C ASN A 60 6.93 -3.80 2.04
N HIS A 61 7.63 -3.22 1.07
CA HIS A 61 7.02 -2.88 -0.22
C HIS A 61 6.62 -4.16 -0.99
N GLY A 62 7.44 -5.18 -0.95
CA GLY A 62 7.10 -6.48 -1.54
C GLY A 62 5.92 -7.14 -0.82
N ASN A 63 5.90 -7.08 0.49
CA ASN A 63 4.81 -7.62 1.30
C ASN A 63 3.50 -6.87 1.05
N HIS A 64 3.56 -5.54 0.88
CA HIS A 64 2.41 -4.73 0.53
C HIS A 64 1.79 -5.20 -0.78
N ALA A 65 2.60 -5.39 -1.82
CA ALA A 65 2.11 -5.86 -3.12
C ALA A 65 1.48 -7.25 -3.02
N ARG A 66 2.09 -8.16 -2.28
CA ARG A 66 1.56 -9.51 -2.06
C ARG A 66 0.27 -9.51 -1.26
N PHE A 67 0.07 -8.51 -0.42
CA PHE A 67 -1.18 -8.32 0.33
C PHE A 67 -2.28 -7.73 -0.54
N VAL A 68 -1.98 -6.72 -1.33
CA VAL A 68 -2.96 -6.01 -2.17
C VAL A 68 -3.49 -6.89 -3.31
N GLU A 69 -2.61 -7.67 -3.93
CA GLU A 69 -2.98 -8.50 -5.08
C GLU A 69 -4.21 -9.39 -4.82
N PRO A 70 -4.24 -10.22 -3.77
CA PRO A 70 -5.43 -11.03 -3.49
C PRO A 70 -6.66 -10.20 -3.09
N LEU A 71 -6.48 -9.04 -2.49
CA LEU A 71 -7.61 -8.14 -2.20
C LEU A 71 -8.29 -7.64 -3.47
N LEU A 72 -7.52 -7.37 -4.51
CA LEU A 72 -8.08 -6.96 -5.80
C LEU A 72 -8.81 -8.11 -6.50
N GLU A 73 -8.32 -9.34 -6.32
CA GLU A 73 -8.92 -10.52 -6.93
C GLU A 73 -10.17 -10.99 -6.18
N CYS A 74 -10.15 -10.91 -4.86
CA CYS A 74 -11.24 -11.36 -3.99
C CYS A 74 -11.27 -10.50 -2.72
N TYR A 75 -12.04 -9.44 -2.76
CA TYR A 75 -12.03 -8.43 -1.70
C TYR A 75 -12.69 -8.92 -0.42
N HIS A 76 -11.96 -8.78 0.70
CA HIS A 76 -12.44 -9.09 2.05
C HIS A 76 -12.19 -7.90 2.98
N PRO A 77 -13.25 -7.15 3.36
CA PRO A 77 -13.10 -5.99 4.24
C PRO A 77 -12.45 -6.31 5.59
N ASP A 78 -12.79 -7.46 6.18
CA ASP A 78 -12.21 -7.88 7.47
C ASP A 78 -10.69 -8.06 7.38
N VAL A 79 -10.22 -8.67 6.30
CA VAL A 79 -8.79 -8.88 6.06
C VAL A 79 -8.08 -7.54 5.91
N LEU A 80 -8.68 -6.61 5.18
CA LEU A 80 -8.11 -5.28 4.98
C LEU A 80 -7.92 -4.57 6.33
N VAL A 81 -8.96 -4.53 7.14
CA VAL A 81 -8.91 -3.81 8.45
C VAL A 81 -7.92 -4.46 9.40
N GLU A 82 -7.95 -5.78 9.54
CA GLU A 82 -7.03 -6.50 10.43
C GLU A 82 -5.57 -6.29 10.05
N THR A 83 -5.28 -6.35 8.75
CA THR A 83 -3.91 -6.20 8.27
C THR A 83 -3.39 -4.79 8.49
N VAL A 84 -4.20 -3.77 8.24
CA VAL A 84 -3.81 -2.38 8.47
C VAL A 84 -3.52 -2.12 9.94
N LEU A 85 -4.35 -2.61 10.85
CA LEU A 85 -4.11 -2.47 12.27
C LEU A 85 -2.82 -3.17 12.71
N TRP A 86 -2.54 -4.36 12.15
CA TRP A 86 -1.31 -5.08 12.43
C TRP A 86 -0.07 -4.33 11.91
N VAL A 87 -0.16 -3.79 10.69
CA VAL A 87 0.94 -3.05 10.06
C VAL A 87 1.33 -1.83 10.89
N PHE A 88 0.36 -1.08 11.38
CA PHE A 88 0.63 0.06 12.25
C PHE A 88 1.44 -0.32 13.49
N ARG A 89 1.05 -1.42 14.13
CA ARG A 89 1.78 -1.92 15.31
C ARG A 89 3.20 -2.35 14.94
N ALA A 90 3.35 -3.03 13.81
CA ALA A 90 4.65 -3.50 13.34
C ALA A 90 5.60 -2.34 13.02
N TYR A 91 5.13 -1.32 12.32
CA TYR A 91 5.95 -0.15 12.01
C TYR A 91 6.41 0.56 13.28
N ARG A 92 5.51 0.73 14.23
CA ARG A 92 5.84 1.37 15.51
C ARG A 92 6.87 0.55 16.28
N ALA A 93 6.74 -0.77 16.32
CA ALA A 93 7.66 -1.66 17.01
C ALA A 93 9.06 -1.65 16.41
N HIS A 94 9.19 -1.42 15.10
CA HIS A 94 10.48 -1.39 14.40
C HIS A 94 11.09 0.02 14.27
N GLY A 95 10.46 1.03 14.85
CA GLY A 95 11.00 2.38 14.87
C GLY A 95 10.73 3.20 13.62
N PHE A 96 9.83 2.76 12.76
CA PHE A 96 9.41 3.56 11.60
C PHE A 96 8.63 4.78 12.07
N ARG A 97 8.92 5.93 11.49
CA ARG A 97 8.21 7.16 11.83
C ARG A 97 6.79 7.14 11.27
N LEU A 98 5.88 7.87 11.93
CA LEU A 98 4.51 8.00 11.45
C LEU A 98 4.43 8.60 10.04
N THR A 99 5.40 9.43 9.68
CA THR A 99 5.49 10.06 8.34
C THR A 99 5.93 9.10 7.24
N TYR A 100 6.43 7.90 7.59
CA TYR A 100 6.80 6.89 6.60
C TYR A 100 5.59 6.43 5.78
N ARG A 101 4.46 6.16 6.43
CA ARG A 101 3.29 5.63 5.74
C ARG A 101 2.74 6.57 4.67
N PRO A 102 2.53 7.88 4.94
CA PRO A 102 2.14 8.80 3.88
C PRO A 102 3.14 8.85 2.72
N ALA A 103 4.44 8.84 3.03
CA ALA A 103 5.48 8.85 1.99
C ALA A 103 5.42 7.58 1.14
N GLN A 104 5.27 6.41 1.76
CA GLN A 104 5.14 5.13 1.08
C GLN A 104 3.89 5.11 0.18
N LEU A 105 2.74 5.50 0.71
CA LEU A 105 1.49 5.47 -0.04
C LEU A 105 1.50 6.43 -1.21
N ASN A 106 2.09 7.62 -1.05
CA ASN A 106 2.26 8.55 -2.16
C ASN A 106 3.13 7.95 -3.27
N ALA A 107 4.22 7.28 -2.89
CA ALA A 107 5.07 6.60 -3.86
C ALA A 107 4.31 5.50 -4.61
N TRP A 108 3.47 4.72 -3.91
CA TRP A 108 2.62 3.72 -4.54
C TRP A 108 1.63 4.32 -5.53
N VAL A 109 0.95 5.41 -5.15
CA VAL A 109 0.00 6.08 -6.04
C VAL A 109 0.69 6.60 -7.30
N GLU A 110 1.86 7.21 -7.15
CA GLU A 110 2.62 7.70 -8.30
C GLU A 110 3.08 6.55 -9.20
N ALA A 111 3.55 5.44 -8.63
CA ALA A 111 3.97 4.27 -9.39
C ALA A 111 2.77 3.65 -10.15
N LEU A 112 1.63 3.51 -9.48
CA LEU A 112 0.42 2.97 -10.10
C LEU A 112 -0.04 3.84 -11.26
N GLN A 113 -0.04 5.16 -11.08
CA GLN A 113 -0.46 6.09 -12.12
C GLN A 113 0.45 6.03 -13.34
N LEU A 114 1.74 5.83 -13.14
CA LEU A 114 2.72 5.74 -14.21
C LEU A 114 2.65 4.39 -14.95
N ARG A 115 2.44 3.30 -14.22
CA ARG A 115 2.63 1.93 -14.75
C ARG A 115 1.35 1.25 -15.21
N LEU A 116 0.19 1.64 -14.69
CA LEU A 116 -1.08 1.03 -15.05
C LEU A 116 -1.83 1.88 -16.06
N SER A 117 -2.77 1.24 -16.78
CA SER A 117 -3.69 1.98 -17.63
C SER A 117 -4.53 2.95 -16.80
N PRO A 118 -5.04 4.05 -17.40
CA PRO A 118 -5.91 4.99 -16.67
C PRO A 118 -7.13 4.31 -16.05
N GLU A 119 -7.72 3.34 -16.73
CA GLU A 119 -8.90 2.61 -16.25
C GLU A 119 -8.57 1.76 -15.03
N SER A 120 -7.46 1.01 -15.07
CA SER A 120 -7.03 0.18 -13.94
C SER A 120 -6.60 1.03 -12.77
N PHE A 121 -5.89 2.12 -13.01
CA PHE A 121 -5.52 3.06 -11.94
C PHE A 121 -6.77 3.62 -11.25
N ALA A 122 -7.75 4.09 -12.02
CA ALA A 122 -8.98 4.64 -11.47
C ALA A 122 -9.76 3.61 -10.65
N ALA A 123 -9.74 2.35 -11.08
CA ALA A 123 -10.43 1.26 -10.38
C ALA A 123 -9.74 0.87 -9.07
N ILE A 124 -8.42 0.96 -8.99
CA ILE A 124 -7.62 0.57 -7.82
C ILE A 124 -7.48 1.74 -6.83
N TYR A 125 -7.50 2.96 -7.31
CA TYR A 125 -7.26 4.14 -6.48
C TYR A 125 -8.15 4.21 -5.22
N PRO A 126 -9.44 3.83 -5.22
CA PRO A 126 -10.24 3.85 -3.99
C PRO A 126 -9.63 3.06 -2.84
N LEU A 127 -8.95 1.93 -3.12
CA LEU A 127 -8.25 1.17 -2.10
C LEU A 127 -7.09 1.97 -1.50
N TYR A 128 -6.26 2.58 -2.35
CA TYR A 128 -5.14 3.40 -1.89
C TYR A 128 -5.60 4.67 -1.18
N ARG A 129 -6.69 5.26 -1.64
CA ARG A 129 -7.31 6.39 -0.94
C ARG A 129 -7.76 5.97 0.46
N TRP A 130 -8.32 4.80 0.60
CA TRP A 130 -8.70 4.25 1.91
C TRP A 130 -7.47 4.11 2.82
N PHE A 131 -6.36 3.58 2.31
CA PHE A 131 -5.10 3.50 3.07
C PHE A 131 -4.62 4.90 3.50
N ILE A 132 -4.71 5.88 2.63
CA ILE A 132 -4.24 7.25 2.89
C ILE A 132 -5.09 7.91 3.98
N ILE A 133 -6.41 7.72 3.93
CA ILE A 133 -7.34 8.34 4.88
C ILE A 133 -7.27 7.66 6.26
N HIS A 134 -7.08 6.37 6.28
CA HIS A 134 -7.12 5.56 7.50
C HIS A 134 -5.77 4.94 7.81
#